data_8e9547618af6c8b88edec0f9354dc918
#
_entry.id   8e9547618af6c8b88edec0f9354dc918
#
_cell.length_a   1.000
_cell.length_b   1.000
_cell.length_c   1.000
_cell.angle_alpha   90.00
_cell.angle_beta   90.00
_cell.angle_gamma   90.00
#
_symmetry.space_group_name_H-M   'P 1'
#
loop_
_entity.id
_entity.type
_entity.pdbx_description
1 polymer ?
#
loop_
_entity_poly.entity_id
_entity_poly.type
_entity_poly.pdbx_seq_one_letter_code
_entity_poly.pdbx_strand_id
1 'polypeptide(L)'
;MGWRRFSEESQSGCRLHDQICLGLRRFGARHVLGSRRDWLERLVAPCIVLNGLNIRPHRADGLSELRGPITGSSLGTSSLTAIHERLGETIEASALEPALWPEVLSGLAEAAGADGAALVYQSLADGTGSSVIVGIDPEATPRYFGEYARKNPLQKANTLREQVASFRPVIHHDEHLLPKRDFERTDFYQGIFRPFDMHSVLMVGLGLQGVHRAGINLVRGRRRPQFDEAAFRALSHWHGALIRAFDVGMVLSPLNSARDDLAAALDTLADAVFLVEADGRVTHANEPARRLLAAEQGVAMVGGRLRARDADQVRTLEALIAKAVVDEARTGGSMALIARPGQPPLSLTVTPLGTRRRWAFETQPSAMVRICDFVALRPVAESKLMVLFDLTAAEARVAAAVGGGESPREVAERLGISFNTVRAQLARVFEKTGIGRQADLARLLARLSVQG
;
A
#
# COMPACT_ATOMS: atom_id res chain seq x y z
N MET A 1 33.66 -6.13 38.39
CA MET A 1 32.37 -6.84 38.15
C MET A 1 31.80 -6.42 36.76
N GLY A 2 32.38 -6.85 35.68
CA GLY A 2 32.03 -6.33 34.34
C GLY A 2 32.12 -7.34 33.19
N TRP A 3 32.25 -8.64 33.46
CA TRP A 3 32.53 -9.65 32.42
C TRP A 3 31.48 -10.78 32.30
N ARG A 4 30.33 -10.70 32.98
CA ARG A 4 29.29 -11.77 32.93
C ARG A 4 28.04 -11.47 32.10
N ARG A 5 27.91 -10.25 31.52
CA ARG A 5 26.75 -9.91 30.67
C ARG A 5 26.96 -10.11 29.17
N PHE A 6 28.17 -10.40 28.71
CA PHE A 6 28.46 -10.57 27.27
C PHE A 6 28.28 -12.03 26.77
N SER A 7 28.02 -13.00 27.67
CA SER A 7 27.90 -14.41 27.29
C SER A 7 26.50 -14.88 26.97
N GLU A 8 25.44 -14.17 27.35
CA GLU A 8 24.07 -14.61 27.15
C GLU A 8 23.45 -14.15 25.80
N GLU A 9 23.87 -13.00 25.28
CA GLU A 9 23.45 -12.56 23.93
C GLU A 9 24.12 -13.35 22.80
N SER A 10 25.28 -13.92 23.04
CA SER A 10 25.98 -14.79 22.08
C SER A 10 25.31 -16.17 21.93
N GLN A 11 24.54 -16.61 22.92
CA GLN A 11 23.86 -17.93 22.88
C GLN A 11 22.52 -17.89 22.16
N SER A 12 21.83 -16.75 22.07
CA SER A 12 20.58 -16.63 21.33
C SER A 12 20.78 -16.61 19.81
N GLY A 13 21.88 -16.02 19.34
CA GLY A 13 22.30 -16.05 17.92
C GLY A 13 22.68 -17.46 17.44
N CYS A 14 23.24 -18.27 18.33
CA CYS A 14 23.63 -19.65 18.01
C CYS A 14 22.43 -20.57 17.81
N ARG A 15 21.34 -20.40 18.59
CA ARG A 15 20.13 -21.23 18.47
C ARG A 15 19.35 -20.98 17.18
N LEU A 16 19.34 -19.75 16.66
CA LEU A 16 18.68 -19.42 15.39
C LEU A 16 19.45 -20.01 14.19
N HIS A 17 20.77 -19.97 14.25
CA HIS A 17 21.66 -20.58 13.24
C HIS A 17 21.48 -22.10 13.18
N ASP A 18 21.41 -22.77 14.36
CA ASP A 18 21.25 -24.22 14.43
C ASP A 18 19.85 -24.68 13.98
N GLN A 19 18.80 -23.90 14.20
CA GLN A 19 17.47 -24.17 13.66
C GLN A 19 17.41 -24.02 12.13
N ILE A 20 18.08 -23.04 11.57
CA ILE A 20 18.17 -22.82 10.10
C ILE A 20 18.99 -23.96 9.46
N CYS A 21 20.10 -24.36 10.07
CA CYS A 21 20.93 -25.47 9.60
C CYS A 21 20.21 -26.85 9.69
N LEU A 22 19.38 -27.05 10.70
CA LEU A 22 18.57 -28.26 10.85
C LEU A 22 17.44 -28.33 9.80
N GLY A 23 16.84 -27.17 9.45
CA GLY A 23 15.85 -27.06 8.37
C GLY A 23 16.43 -27.39 7.01
N LEU A 24 17.64 -26.90 6.70
CA LEU A 24 18.32 -27.13 5.42
C LEU A 24 18.86 -28.56 5.27
N ARG A 25 19.19 -29.25 6.37
CA ARG A 25 19.59 -30.67 6.34
C ARG A 25 18.44 -31.62 5.97
N ARG A 26 17.21 -31.25 6.24
CA ARG A 26 16.02 -32.01 5.83
C ARG A 26 15.70 -31.93 4.33
N PHE A 27 16.26 -30.94 3.60
CA PHE A 27 16.05 -30.74 2.16
C PHE A 27 17.23 -31.19 1.28
N GLY A 28 18.18 -31.97 1.78
CA GLY A 28 19.19 -32.63 0.96
C GLY A 28 20.30 -31.73 0.41
N ALA A 29 20.42 -30.48 0.84
CA ALA A 29 21.48 -29.56 0.40
C ALA A 29 22.76 -29.79 1.24
N ARG A 30 23.56 -30.78 0.88
CA ARG A 30 24.95 -30.92 1.36
C ARG A 30 25.87 -30.17 0.39
N HIS A 31 26.72 -29.30 0.96
CA HIS A 31 27.78 -28.53 0.30
C HIS A 31 27.40 -27.22 -0.40
N VAL A 32 26.99 -26.18 0.30
CA VAL A 32 27.25 -24.76 -0.11
C VAL A 32 27.21 -23.86 1.14
N LEU A 33 28.20 -23.89 1.98
CA LEU A 33 28.40 -22.85 2.99
C LEU A 33 29.90 -22.63 3.19
N GLY A 34 30.41 -21.56 2.58
CA GLY A 34 31.71 -21.00 2.90
C GLY A 34 31.78 -20.45 4.32
N SER A 35 32.98 -20.10 4.79
CA SER A 35 33.28 -19.76 6.16
C SER A 35 32.45 -18.56 6.70
N ARG A 36 32.22 -18.54 8.01
CA ARG A 36 31.45 -17.51 8.76
C ARG A 36 31.93 -16.06 8.50
N ARG A 37 33.18 -15.88 8.07
CA ARG A 37 33.78 -14.58 7.77
C ARG A 37 33.33 -14.00 6.44
N ASP A 38 33.16 -14.82 5.41
CA ASP A 38 32.69 -14.41 4.08
C ASP A 38 31.24 -13.93 4.05
N TRP A 39 30.41 -14.42 5.00
CA TRP A 39 29.01 -14.04 5.09
C TRP A 39 28.81 -12.65 5.70
N LEU A 40 29.59 -12.32 6.73
CA LEU A 40 29.55 -11.01 7.40
C LEU A 40 30.13 -9.89 6.52
N GLU A 41 31.17 -10.16 5.75
CA GLU A 41 31.77 -9.16 4.85
C GLU A 41 30.86 -8.82 3.65
N ARG A 42 30.00 -9.72 3.22
CA ARG A 42 29.05 -9.48 2.10
C ARG A 42 27.75 -8.80 2.52
N LEU A 43 27.38 -8.83 3.79
CA LEU A 43 26.19 -8.16 4.33
C LEU A 43 26.45 -6.72 4.80
N VAL A 44 27.69 -6.37 5.09
CA VAL A 44 28.06 -5.07 5.70
C VAL A 44 28.57 -4.04 4.67
N ALA A 45 28.92 -4.47 3.47
CA ALA A 45 29.57 -3.60 2.48
C ALA A 45 28.73 -2.55 1.74
N PRO A 46 27.37 -2.56 1.69
CA PRO A 46 26.61 -1.50 1.00
C PRO A 46 25.93 -0.46 1.91
N CYS A 47 26.22 -0.40 3.20
CA CYS A 47 25.50 0.51 4.11
C CYS A 47 26.33 1.71 4.58
N ILE A 48 27.00 2.42 3.69
CA ILE A 48 27.53 3.77 4.01
C ILE A 48 27.22 4.70 2.84
N VAL A 49 26.60 5.84 3.21
CA VAL A 49 26.26 7.06 2.45
C VAL A 49 24.78 7.16 2.00
N LEU A 50 23.95 7.63 2.87
CA LEU A 50 22.81 8.48 2.54
C LEU A 50 22.56 9.46 3.69
N ASN A 51 23.37 10.51 3.76
CA ASN A 51 23.03 11.73 4.50
C ASN A 51 22.85 12.87 3.51
N GLY A 52 21.64 13.43 3.51
CA GLY A 52 21.37 14.77 2.99
C GLY A 52 20.70 14.86 1.64
N LEU A 53 19.42 14.57 1.54
CA LEU A 53 18.58 15.08 0.44
C LEU A 53 17.21 15.53 0.98
N ASN A 54 17.08 16.85 0.99
CA ASN A 54 15.86 17.57 1.35
C ASN A 54 14.99 17.65 0.10
N ILE A 55 14.03 16.75 -0.07
CA ILE A 55 13.15 16.72 -1.26
C ILE A 55 11.90 17.52 -0.96
N ARG A 56 11.73 18.65 -1.65
CA ARG A 56 10.47 19.39 -1.72
C ARG A 56 9.58 18.78 -2.80
N PRO A 57 8.25 18.61 -2.57
CA PRO A 57 7.36 18.12 -3.61
C PRO A 57 7.13 19.17 -4.69
N HIS A 58 7.44 18.84 -5.95
CA HIS A 58 7.07 19.62 -7.11
C HIS A 58 5.65 19.25 -7.55
N ARG A 59 4.81 20.28 -7.76
CA ARG A 59 3.46 20.18 -8.33
C ARG A 59 3.54 19.69 -9.78
N ALA A 60 2.70 18.72 -10.09
CA ALA A 60 2.47 18.24 -11.45
C ALA A 60 1.46 19.16 -12.19
N ASP A 61 1.94 20.25 -12.78
CA ASP A 61 1.15 21.04 -13.74
C ASP A 61 2.08 21.38 -14.92
N GLY A 62 1.83 20.74 -16.07
CA GLY A 62 2.45 21.16 -17.33
C GLY A 62 3.01 20.08 -18.26
N LEU A 63 2.28 19.02 -18.58
CA LEU A 63 2.68 18.04 -19.60
C LEU A 63 1.58 17.77 -20.63
N SER A 64 1.06 18.83 -21.30
CA SER A 64 0.10 18.64 -22.39
C SER A 64 0.57 19.15 -23.77
N GLU A 65 1.79 19.65 -23.92
CA GLU A 65 2.25 20.21 -25.20
C GLU A 65 3.63 19.68 -25.60
N LEU A 66 3.73 18.40 -26.01
CA LEU A 66 4.85 17.94 -26.88
C LEU A 66 4.39 16.71 -27.69
N ARG A 67 3.48 16.93 -28.64
CA ARG A 67 3.23 16.00 -29.74
C ARG A 67 3.66 16.67 -31.06
N GLY A 68 4.91 16.46 -31.43
CA GLY A 68 5.42 16.73 -32.78
C GLY A 68 6.13 15.48 -33.32
N PRO A 69 6.08 15.19 -34.65
CA PRO A 69 6.72 13.99 -35.20
C PRO A 69 8.25 14.16 -35.17
N ILE A 70 8.94 13.23 -34.55
CA ILE A 70 10.41 13.20 -34.47
C ILE A 70 10.93 12.60 -35.79
N THR A 71 11.38 13.48 -36.68
CA THR A 71 12.24 13.11 -37.81
C THR A 71 13.67 12.90 -37.30
N GLY A 72 14.27 11.77 -37.67
CA GLY A 72 15.59 11.35 -37.21
C GLY A 72 16.68 12.39 -37.53
N SER A 73 17.30 12.90 -36.48
CA SER A 73 18.60 13.57 -36.54
C SER A 73 19.39 13.22 -35.27
N SER A 74 20.68 12.96 -35.45
CA SER A 74 21.66 12.61 -34.41
C SER A 74 21.53 13.50 -33.17
N LEU A 75 21.02 12.90 -32.06
CA LEU A 75 21.01 13.51 -30.74
C LEU A 75 22.48 13.67 -30.28
N GLY A 76 22.90 14.88 -29.95
CA GLY A 76 24.23 15.16 -29.43
C GLY A 76 24.48 14.47 -28.08
N THR A 77 25.75 14.18 -27.75
CA THR A 77 26.20 13.51 -26.53
C THR A 77 25.60 14.09 -25.21
N SER A 78 25.34 15.39 -25.16
CA SER A 78 24.70 16.08 -24.04
C SER A 78 23.24 15.63 -23.81
N SER A 79 22.50 15.32 -24.86
CA SER A 79 21.11 14.86 -24.77
C SER A 79 21.01 13.42 -24.25
N LEU A 80 21.93 12.56 -24.66
CA LEU A 80 22.00 11.16 -24.17
C LEU A 80 22.35 11.10 -22.68
N THR A 81 23.27 11.95 -22.22
CA THR A 81 23.63 12.00 -20.78
C THR A 81 22.44 12.44 -19.92
N ALA A 82 21.69 13.45 -20.37
CA ALA A 82 20.50 13.93 -19.65
C ALA A 82 19.39 12.86 -19.59
N ILE A 83 19.20 12.08 -20.66
CA ILE A 83 18.25 10.94 -20.68
C ILE A 83 18.71 9.87 -19.71
N HIS A 84 20.00 9.57 -19.64
CA HIS A 84 20.56 8.58 -18.74
C HIS A 84 20.39 8.96 -17.26
N GLU A 85 20.70 10.20 -16.90
CA GLU A 85 20.53 10.71 -15.54
C GLU A 85 19.06 10.66 -15.10
N ARG A 86 18.16 11.17 -15.94
CA ARG A 86 16.72 11.18 -15.66
C ARG A 86 16.16 9.76 -15.49
N LEU A 87 16.54 8.82 -16.33
CA LEU A 87 16.09 7.43 -16.21
C LEU A 87 16.60 6.79 -14.92
N GLY A 88 17.85 7.07 -14.52
CA GLY A 88 18.38 6.60 -13.24
C GLY A 88 17.55 7.10 -12.04
N GLU A 89 17.24 8.40 -12.01
CA GLU A 89 16.37 8.99 -10.96
C GLU A 89 14.97 8.37 -10.94
N THR A 90 14.37 8.15 -12.11
CA THR A 90 13.04 7.52 -12.23
C THR A 90 13.06 6.06 -11.74
N ILE A 91 14.12 5.30 -12.05
CA ILE A 91 14.30 3.92 -11.54
C ILE A 91 14.38 3.92 -10.01
N GLU A 92 15.16 4.82 -9.41
CA GLU A 92 15.27 4.89 -7.95
C GLU A 92 13.95 5.31 -7.29
N ALA A 93 13.25 6.29 -7.87
CA ALA A 93 11.95 6.74 -7.38
C ALA A 93 10.88 5.63 -7.48
N SER A 94 10.93 4.78 -8.51
CA SER A 94 9.96 3.68 -8.70
C SER A 94 9.97 2.63 -7.58
N ALA A 95 11.04 2.56 -6.79
CA ALA A 95 11.11 1.72 -5.60
C ALA A 95 10.09 2.14 -4.53
N LEU A 96 9.79 3.43 -4.43
CA LEU A 96 8.85 4.01 -3.46
C LEU A 96 7.48 4.28 -4.08
N GLU A 97 7.44 4.57 -5.37
CA GLU A 97 6.25 4.94 -6.14
C GLU A 97 6.06 3.99 -7.34
N PRO A 98 5.34 2.86 -7.15
CA PRO A 98 5.15 1.86 -8.21
C PRO A 98 4.47 2.38 -9.48
N ALA A 99 3.74 3.49 -9.38
CA ALA A 99 3.10 4.16 -10.52
C ALA A 99 4.11 4.67 -11.57
N LEU A 100 5.40 4.81 -11.23
CA LEU A 100 6.47 5.23 -12.13
C LEU A 100 7.02 4.10 -13.03
N TRP A 101 6.66 2.83 -12.80
CA TRP A 101 7.15 1.74 -13.64
C TRP A 101 6.85 1.89 -15.13
N PRO A 102 5.70 2.42 -15.59
CA PRO A 102 5.47 2.71 -17.01
C PRO A 102 6.49 3.71 -17.59
N GLU A 103 6.89 4.72 -16.83
CA GLU A 103 7.91 5.69 -17.25
C GLU A 103 9.30 5.03 -17.32
N VAL A 104 9.65 4.21 -16.34
CA VAL A 104 10.89 3.41 -16.35
C VAL A 104 10.94 2.52 -17.60
N LEU A 105 9.86 1.80 -17.90
CA LEU A 105 9.78 0.93 -19.07
C LEU A 105 9.90 1.70 -20.38
N SER A 106 9.26 2.88 -20.48
CA SER A 106 9.35 3.76 -21.64
C SER A 106 10.79 4.25 -21.87
N GLY A 107 11.47 4.70 -20.80
CA GLY A 107 12.85 5.13 -20.86
C GLY A 107 13.82 4.00 -21.24
N LEU A 108 13.62 2.78 -20.72
CA LEU A 108 14.39 1.60 -21.10
C LEU A 108 14.16 1.21 -22.56
N ALA A 109 12.92 1.28 -23.04
CA ALA A 109 12.58 1.00 -24.43
C ALA A 109 13.26 2.00 -25.37
N GLU A 110 13.22 3.29 -25.05
CA GLU A 110 13.90 4.35 -25.80
C GLU A 110 15.42 4.12 -25.84
N ALA A 111 16.04 3.91 -24.68
CA ALA A 111 17.48 3.69 -24.56
C ALA A 111 17.99 2.44 -25.32
N ALA A 112 17.19 1.36 -25.36
CA ALA A 112 17.50 0.14 -26.07
C ALA A 112 16.99 0.15 -27.53
N GLY A 113 16.27 1.20 -27.96
CA GLY A 113 15.62 1.27 -29.28
C GLY A 113 14.58 0.16 -29.47
N ALA A 114 13.83 -0.18 -28.41
CA ALA A 114 12.75 -1.15 -28.47
C ALA A 114 11.44 -0.47 -28.91
N ASP A 115 10.49 -1.26 -29.42
CA ASP A 115 9.14 -0.79 -29.77
C ASP A 115 8.20 -0.85 -28.59
N GLY A 116 8.51 -1.71 -27.58
CA GLY A 116 7.75 -1.82 -26.35
C GLY A 116 8.53 -2.55 -25.27
N ALA A 117 8.01 -2.45 -24.06
CA ALA A 117 8.56 -3.09 -22.86
C ALA A 117 7.47 -3.66 -21.95
N ALA A 118 7.80 -4.72 -21.22
CA ALA A 118 6.92 -5.34 -20.24
C ALA A 118 7.71 -5.70 -18.97
N LEU A 119 7.29 -5.21 -17.81
CA LEU A 119 7.67 -5.75 -16.51
C LEU A 119 6.72 -6.90 -16.20
N VAL A 120 7.23 -8.09 -16.05
CA VAL A 120 6.47 -9.34 -15.83
C VAL A 120 6.80 -9.89 -14.45
N TYR A 121 5.77 -10.17 -13.66
CA TYR A 121 5.86 -10.90 -12.40
C TYR A 121 5.01 -12.16 -12.50
N GLN A 122 5.64 -13.33 -12.41
CA GLN A 122 5.00 -14.60 -12.77
C GLN A 122 5.38 -15.72 -11.81
N SER A 123 4.38 -16.51 -11.42
CA SER A 123 4.56 -17.77 -10.70
C SER A 123 5.12 -18.86 -11.63
N LEU A 124 6.19 -19.50 -11.20
CA LEU A 124 6.81 -20.64 -11.89
C LEU A 124 6.03 -21.95 -11.65
N ALA A 125 5.17 -21.98 -10.63
CA ALA A 125 4.41 -23.18 -10.28
C ALA A 125 3.21 -23.39 -11.21
N ASP A 126 2.46 -22.33 -11.48
CA ASP A 126 1.20 -22.42 -12.24
C ASP A 126 1.10 -21.45 -13.42
N GLY A 127 2.11 -20.61 -13.62
CA GLY A 127 2.16 -19.65 -14.72
C GLY A 127 1.29 -18.42 -14.53
N THR A 128 0.59 -18.28 -13.39
CA THR A 128 -0.18 -17.07 -13.07
C THR A 128 0.73 -15.88 -12.83
N GLY A 129 0.21 -14.67 -13.04
CA GLY A 129 1.01 -13.48 -12.83
C GLY A 129 0.33 -12.21 -13.34
N SER A 130 1.12 -11.15 -13.38
CA SER A 130 0.71 -9.84 -13.88
C SER A 130 1.85 -9.17 -14.64
N SER A 131 1.53 -8.16 -15.43
CA SER A 131 2.53 -7.33 -16.11
C SER A 131 2.10 -5.88 -16.19
N VAL A 132 3.12 -5.00 -16.20
CA VAL A 132 3.01 -3.60 -16.62
C VAL A 132 3.61 -3.53 -18.01
N ILE A 133 2.90 -2.97 -18.99
CA ILE A 133 3.32 -2.92 -20.39
C ILE A 133 3.30 -1.50 -20.95
N VAL A 134 4.21 -1.21 -21.83
CA VAL A 134 4.26 0.04 -22.63
C VAL A 134 4.62 -0.30 -24.07
N GLY A 135 3.98 0.34 -25.04
CA GLY A 135 4.24 0.09 -26.47
C GLY A 135 3.84 -1.32 -26.96
N ILE A 136 3.14 -2.10 -26.15
CA ILE A 136 2.62 -3.43 -26.47
C ILE A 136 1.09 -3.37 -26.37
N ASP A 137 0.39 -4.08 -27.26
CA ASP A 137 -1.07 -4.18 -27.23
C ASP A 137 -1.55 -4.74 -25.87
N PRO A 138 -2.49 -4.10 -25.18
CA PRO A 138 -3.01 -4.56 -23.89
C PRO A 138 -3.57 -5.99 -23.90
N GLU A 139 -4.11 -6.46 -25.04
CA GLU A 139 -4.64 -7.81 -25.20
C GLU A 139 -3.55 -8.90 -25.09
N ALA A 140 -2.28 -8.54 -25.26
CA ALA A 140 -1.17 -9.48 -25.10
C ALA A 140 -1.08 -10.05 -23.67
N THR A 141 -1.36 -9.24 -22.64
CA THR A 141 -1.27 -9.66 -21.24
C THR A 141 -2.25 -10.78 -20.87
N PRO A 142 -3.59 -10.61 -21.01
CA PRO A 142 -4.54 -11.66 -20.68
C PRO A 142 -4.31 -12.92 -21.52
N ARG A 143 -3.95 -12.77 -22.78
CA ARG A 143 -3.65 -13.92 -23.66
C ARG A 143 -2.42 -14.67 -23.23
N TYR A 144 -1.34 -13.95 -22.83
CA TYR A 144 -0.13 -14.56 -22.30
C TYR A 144 -0.40 -15.38 -21.05
N PHE A 145 -0.98 -14.79 -20.02
CA PHE A 145 -1.21 -15.47 -18.75
C PHE A 145 -2.31 -16.54 -18.83
N GLY A 146 -3.32 -16.35 -19.68
CA GLY A 146 -4.41 -17.30 -19.85
C GLY A 146 -3.98 -18.59 -20.53
N GLU A 147 -3.10 -18.53 -21.54
CA GLU A 147 -2.81 -19.69 -22.37
C GLU A 147 -1.31 -20.00 -22.55
N TYR A 148 -0.45 -18.96 -22.64
CA TYR A 148 0.91 -19.12 -23.16
C TYR A 148 2.00 -19.08 -22.10
N ALA A 149 1.74 -18.61 -20.90
CA ALA A 149 2.73 -18.46 -19.84
C ALA A 149 3.48 -19.76 -19.55
N ARG A 150 2.76 -20.89 -19.48
CA ARG A 150 3.35 -22.24 -19.28
C ARG A 150 4.00 -22.81 -20.53
N LYS A 151 3.64 -22.32 -21.70
CA LYS A 151 4.17 -22.79 -23.00
C LYS A 151 5.37 -21.99 -23.46
N ASN A 152 5.83 -20.99 -22.70
CA ASN A 152 6.92 -20.10 -23.05
C ASN A 152 8.26 -20.87 -23.10
N PRO A 153 8.85 -21.11 -24.29
CA PRO A 153 10.06 -21.90 -24.43
C PRO A 153 11.31 -21.18 -23.91
N LEU A 154 11.24 -19.84 -23.79
CA LEU A 154 12.33 -19.02 -23.26
C LEU A 154 12.47 -19.15 -21.74
N GLN A 155 11.49 -19.79 -21.09
CA GLN A 155 11.47 -20.05 -19.65
C GLN A 155 11.89 -21.48 -19.30
N LYS A 156 12.76 -22.11 -20.10
CA LYS A 156 13.19 -23.49 -19.83
C LYS A 156 13.72 -23.65 -18.41
N ALA A 157 13.28 -24.73 -17.74
CA ALA A 157 13.62 -25.03 -16.35
C ALA A 157 15.14 -25.06 -16.07
N ASN A 158 15.97 -25.40 -17.04
CA ASN A 158 17.43 -25.43 -16.89
C ASN A 158 18.02 -24.03 -16.77
N THR A 159 17.58 -23.08 -17.62
CA THR A 159 18.02 -21.68 -17.56
C THR A 159 17.61 -21.02 -16.23
N LEU A 160 16.42 -21.36 -15.73
CA LEU A 160 15.95 -20.90 -14.42
C LEU A 160 16.75 -21.50 -13.27
N ARG A 161 17.10 -22.80 -13.31
CA ARG A 161 17.94 -23.43 -12.30
C ARG A 161 19.33 -22.82 -12.24
N GLU A 162 19.94 -22.50 -13.38
CA GLU A 162 21.24 -21.84 -13.46
C GLU A 162 21.17 -20.39 -12.94
N GLN A 163 20.13 -19.64 -13.28
CA GLN A 163 19.88 -18.29 -12.73
C GLN A 163 19.66 -18.31 -11.21
N VAL A 164 18.86 -19.26 -10.71
CA VAL A 164 18.62 -19.44 -9.27
C VAL A 164 19.90 -19.89 -8.55
N ALA A 165 20.62 -20.83 -9.11
CA ALA A 165 21.83 -21.36 -8.48
C ALA A 165 22.98 -20.33 -8.43
N SER A 166 23.05 -19.43 -9.41
CA SER A 166 24.09 -18.39 -9.46
C SER A 166 23.73 -17.11 -8.72
N PHE A 167 22.46 -16.91 -8.30
CA PHE A 167 21.93 -15.65 -7.75
C PHE A 167 22.33 -14.42 -8.60
N ARG A 168 22.61 -14.64 -9.87
CA ARG A 168 22.98 -13.56 -10.80
C ARG A 168 21.82 -13.29 -11.71
N PRO A 169 21.12 -12.16 -11.54
CA PRO A 169 20.19 -11.68 -12.55
C PRO A 169 20.98 -11.47 -13.85
N VAL A 170 20.47 -11.95 -14.95
CA VAL A 170 21.18 -11.97 -16.23
C VAL A 170 20.32 -11.30 -17.28
N ILE A 171 20.98 -10.60 -18.21
CA ILE A 171 20.34 -10.07 -19.41
C ILE A 171 20.53 -11.08 -20.52
N HIS A 172 19.44 -11.51 -21.14
CA HIS A 172 19.45 -12.50 -22.22
C HIS A 172 18.77 -11.97 -23.47
N HIS A 173 19.36 -12.28 -24.60
CA HIS A 173 18.72 -12.19 -25.92
C HIS A 173 17.99 -13.51 -26.21
N ASP A 174 16.82 -13.47 -26.90
CA ASP A 174 16.06 -14.66 -27.25
C ASP A 174 16.88 -15.69 -28.01
N GLU A 175 17.74 -15.28 -28.94
CA GLU A 175 18.59 -16.18 -29.71
C GLU A 175 19.65 -16.93 -28.90
N HIS A 176 20.07 -16.38 -27.75
CA HIS A 176 20.99 -17.08 -26.83
C HIS A 176 20.30 -18.27 -26.14
N LEU A 177 18.96 -18.22 -26.01
CA LEU A 177 18.16 -19.25 -25.36
C LEU A 177 17.60 -20.27 -26.34
N LEU A 178 17.21 -19.81 -27.53
CA LEU A 178 16.63 -20.64 -28.57
C LEU A 178 16.91 -20.02 -29.95
N PRO A 179 17.50 -20.78 -30.90
CA PRO A 179 17.72 -20.29 -32.26
C PRO A 179 16.43 -19.73 -32.87
N LYS A 180 16.52 -18.58 -33.55
CA LYS A 180 15.36 -17.84 -34.07
C LYS A 180 14.40 -18.71 -34.88
N ARG A 181 14.95 -19.53 -35.80
CA ARG A 181 14.18 -20.44 -36.63
C ARG A 181 13.35 -21.43 -35.84
N ASP A 182 13.87 -21.90 -34.69
CA ASP A 182 13.17 -22.84 -33.81
C ASP A 182 12.14 -22.11 -32.94
N PHE A 183 12.47 -20.89 -32.47
CA PHE A 183 11.55 -20.05 -31.73
C PHE A 183 10.30 -19.69 -32.56
N GLU A 184 10.48 -19.28 -33.82
CA GLU A 184 9.37 -18.94 -34.73
C GLU A 184 8.41 -20.10 -35.00
N ARG A 185 8.85 -21.35 -34.85
CA ARG A 185 8.01 -22.54 -35.05
C ARG A 185 7.17 -22.91 -33.84
N THR A 186 7.42 -22.28 -32.68
CA THR A 186 6.68 -22.62 -31.45
C THR A 186 5.28 -22.05 -31.47
N ASP A 187 4.33 -22.76 -30.83
CA ASP A 187 2.98 -22.26 -30.59
C ASP A 187 3.00 -20.94 -29.85
N PHE A 188 3.98 -20.76 -28.96
CA PHE A 188 4.18 -19.52 -28.20
C PHE A 188 4.45 -18.33 -29.11
N TYR A 189 5.38 -18.46 -30.06
CA TYR A 189 5.69 -17.42 -31.03
C TYR A 189 4.46 -17.10 -31.90
N GLN A 190 3.81 -18.14 -32.43
CA GLN A 190 2.63 -17.97 -33.30
C GLN A 190 1.44 -17.38 -32.56
N GLY A 191 1.29 -17.66 -31.27
CA GLY A 191 0.17 -17.20 -30.45
C GLY A 191 0.38 -15.86 -29.76
N ILE A 192 1.60 -15.47 -29.43
CA ILE A 192 1.90 -14.24 -28.69
C ILE A 192 2.76 -13.27 -29.50
N PHE A 193 3.88 -13.71 -30.06
CA PHE A 193 4.80 -12.79 -30.73
C PHE A 193 4.25 -12.27 -32.05
N ARG A 194 3.80 -13.18 -32.91
CA ARG A 194 3.33 -12.83 -34.25
C ARG A 194 2.07 -11.95 -34.28
N PRO A 195 1.00 -12.23 -33.48
CA PRO A 195 -0.22 -11.43 -33.51
C PRO A 195 -0.03 -9.98 -33.02
N PHE A 196 0.92 -9.76 -32.10
CA PHE A 196 1.21 -8.47 -31.50
C PHE A 196 2.47 -7.78 -32.09
N ASP A 197 2.87 -8.15 -33.31
CA ASP A 197 4.03 -7.62 -34.02
C ASP A 197 5.34 -7.67 -33.23
N MET A 198 5.47 -8.62 -32.30
CA MET A 198 6.73 -8.86 -31.58
C MET A 198 7.58 -9.88 -32.37
N HIS A 199 8.87 -9.62 -32.46
CA HIS A 199 9.77 -10.50 -33.19
C HIS A 199 11.02 -10.87 -32.40
N SER A 200 11.74 -9.93 -31.83
CA SER A 200 12.87 -10.20 -30.95
C SER A 200 12.64 -9.65 -29.55
N VAL A 201 13.23 -10.29 -28.55
CA VAL A 201 13.11 -9.90 -27.16
C VAL A 201 14.45 -9.89 -26.46
N LEU A 202 14.71 -8.80 -25.71
CA LEU A 202 15.82 -8.67 -24.78
C LEU A 202 15.25 -8.76 -23.36
N MET A 203 15.63 -9.79 -22.61
CA MET A 203 15.10 -10.11 -21.29
C MET A 203 16.07 -9.69 -20.20
N VAL A 204 15.61 -8.92 -19.26
CA VAL A 204 16.35 -8.45 -18.08
C VAL A 204 15.79 -9.14 -16.84
N GLY A 205 16.51 -10.09 -16.26
CA GLY A 205 16.11 -10.74 -15.02
C GLY A 205 16.24 -9.78 -13.84
N LEU A 206 15.22 -9.65 -13.00
CA LEU A 206 15.25 -8.85 -11.79
C LEU A 206 15.46 -9.71 -10.53
N GLY A 207 14.91 -10.92 -10.52
CA GLY A 207 15.10 -11.82 -9.40
C GLY A 207 14.00 -12.87 -9.25
N LEU A 208 14.13 -13.62 -8.15
CA LEU A 208 13.17 -14.63 -7.71
C LEU A 208 12.72 -14.29 -6.30
N GLN A 209 11.40 -14.31 -6.09
CA GLN A 209 10.80 -14.20 -4.76
C GLN A 209 9.94 -15.44 -4.50
N GLY A 210 10.48 -16.38 -3.75
CA GLY A 210 9.88 -17.70 -3.56
C GLY A 210 9.71 -18.43 -4.89
N VAL A 211 8.47 -18.66 -5.32
CA VAL A 211 8.13 -19.31 -6.59
C VAL A 211 7.86 -18.31 -7.73
N HIS A 212 7.98 -17.02 -7.48
CA HIS A 212 7.70 -16.00 -8.49
C HIS A 212 8.99 -15.46 -9.10
N ARG A 213 8.97 -15.27 -10.41
CA ARG A 213 10.02 -14.62 -11.16
C ARG A 213 9.60 -13.23 -11.59
N ALA A 214 10.52 -12.28 -11.47
CA ALA A 214 10.39 -10.94 -12.03
C ALA A 214 11.40 -10.71 -13.15
N GLY A 215 10.99 -9.99 -14.18
CA GLY A 215 11.87 -9.59 -15.27
C GLY A 215 11.23 -8.55 -16.17
N ILE A 216 12.09 -7.81 -16.86
CA ILE A 216 11.69 -6.86 -17.90
C ILE A 216 11.99 -7.46 -19.25
N ASN A 217 11.02 -7.40 -20.16
CA ASN A 217 11.17 -7.85 -21.54
C ASN A 217 11.02 -6.63 -22.45
N LEU A 218 12.06 -6.33 -23.24
CA LEU A 218 12.00 -5.32 -24.28
C LEU A 218 11.80 -6.01 -25.61
N VAL A 219 10.88 -5.51 -26.44
CA VAL A 219 10.48 -6.17 -27.68
C VAL A 219 10.71 -5.26 -28.88
N ARG A 220 11.08 -5.87 -30.01
CA ARG A 220 11.13 -5.25 -31.33
C ARG A 220 10.28 -6.02 -32.33
N GLY A 221 9.59 -5.29 -33.20
CA GLY A 221 8.84 -5.86 -34.32
C GLY A 221 9.73 -6.35 -35.46
N ARG A 222 9.12 -7.05 -36.43
CA ARG A 222 9.83 -7.66 -37.58
C ARG A 222 10.57 -6.68 -38.47
N ARG A 223 10.16 -5.41 -38.48
CA ARG A 223 10.74 -4.37 -39.33
C ARG A 223 12.04 -3.80 -38.79
N ARG A 224 12.36 -4.09 -37.53
CA ARG A 224 13.58 -3.62 -36.88
C ARG A 224 14.67 -4.70 -36.89
N PRO A 225 15.96 -4.30 -36.90
CA PRO A 225 17.04 -5.23 -36.65
C PRO A 225 16.93 -5.83 -35.26
N GLN A 226 17.51 -6.99 -35.05
CA GLN A 226 17.64 -7.60 -33.74
C GLN A 226 18.39 -6.67 -32.78
N PHE A 227 18.23 -6.93 -31.46
CA PHE A 227 18.99 -6.19 -30.46
C PHE A 227 20.48 -6.44 -30.63
N ASP A 228 21.24 -5.38 -30.55
CA ASP A 228 22.69 -5.37 -30.70
C ASP A 228 23.40 -5.21 -29.35
N GLU A 229 24.73 -5.28 -29.38
CA GLU A 229 25.56 -5.07 -28.19
C GLU A 229 25.39 -3.69 -27.55
N ALA A 230 24.97 -2.67 -28.32
CA ALA A 230 24.71 -1.35 -27.78
C ALA A 230 23.46 -1.34 -26.89
N ALA A 231 22.37 -2.00 -27.31
CA ALA A 231 21.18 -2.18 -26.52
C ALA A 231 21.47 -2.97 -25.22
N PHE A 232 22.27 -4.04 -25.32
CA PHE A 232 22.70 -4.81 -24.17
C PHE A 232 23.49 -3.97 -23.15
N ARG A 233 24.46 -3.18 -23.62
CA ARG A 233 25.26 -2.30 -22.75
C ARG A 233 24.43 -1.22 -22.09
N ALA A 234 23.46 -0.63 -22.83
CA ALA A 234 22.55 0.36 -22.27
C ALA A 234 21.78 -0.21 -21.06
N LEU A 235 21.20 -1.42 -21.19
CA LEU A 235 20.48 -2.04 -20.09
C LEU A 235 21.38 -2.50 -18.95
N SER A 236 22.57 -2.98 -19.27
CA SER A 236 23.55 -3.42 -18.25
C SER A 236 23.93 -2.30 -17.30
N HIS A 237 23.90 -1.04 -17.76
CA HIS A 237 24.18 0.13 -16.93
C HIS A 237 23.19 0.27 -15.77
N TRP A 238 21.89 0.07 -16.01
CA TRP A 238 20.85 0.23 -14.99
C TRP A 238 20.44 -1.07 -14.30
N HIS A 239 20.95 -2.21 -14.74
CA HIS A 239 20.52 -3.51 -14.24
C HIS A 239 20.55 -3.61 -12.71
N GLY A 240 21.65 -3.18 -12.09
CA GLY A 240 21.76 -3.17 -10.63
C GLY A 240 20.75 -2.22 -9.93
N ALA A 241 20.47 -1.06 -10.54
CA ALA A 241 19.47 -0.12 -10.01
C ALA A 241 18.05 -0.69 -10.14
N LEU A 242 17.71 -1.31 -11.28
CA LEU A 242 16.43 -1.97 -11.52
C LEU A 242 16.15 -3.09 -10.51
N ILE A 243 17.15 -3.93 -10.21
CA ILE A 243 17.02 -4.99 -9.21
C ILE A 243 16.73 -4.37 -7.84
N ARG A 244 17.52 -3.39 -7.42
CA ARG A 244 17.32 -2.73 -6.12
C ARG A 244 15.95 -2.06 -6.02
N ALA A 245 15.53 -1.32 -7.07
CA ALA A 245 14.24 -0.67 -7.09
C ALA A 245 13.10 -1.69 -7.00
N PHE A 246 13.19 -2.79 -7.73
CA PHE A 246 12.20 -3.87 -7.66
C PHE A 246 12.17 -4.55 -6.29
N ASP A 247 13.31 -4.94 -5.73
CA ASP A 247 13.38 -5.62 -4.42
C ASP A 247 12.85 -4.74 -3.29
N VAL A 248 13.24 -3.46 -3.26
CA VAL A 248 12.73 -2.48 -2.28
C VAL A 248 11.22 -2.29 -2.45
N GLY A 249 10.75 -2.09 -3.68
CA GLY A 249 9.34 -1.94 -3.99
C GLY A 249 8.51 -3.14 -3.54
N MET A 250 8.99 -4.37 -3.78
CA MET A 250 8.33 -5.61 -3.37
C MET A 250 8.25 -5.78 -1.85
N VAL A 251 9.21 -5.26 -1.09
CA VAL A 251 9.16 -5.26 0.38
C VAL A 251 8.21 -4.17 0.89
N LEU A 252 8.21 -3.00 0.28
CA LEU A 252 7.42 -1.85 0.73
C LEU A 252 5.94 -1.92 0.30
N SER A 253 5.65 -2.51 -0.86
CA SER A 253 4.29 -2.56 -1.40
C SER A 253 3.27 -3.21 -0.46
N PRO A 254 3.50 -4.39 0.14
CA PRO A 254 2.58 -4.98 1.10
C PRO A 254 2.40 -4.12 2.36
N LEU A 255 3.47 -3.44 2.81
CA LEU A 255 3.41 -2.54 3.97
C LEU A 255 2.57 -1.30 3.67
N ASN A 256 2.73 -0.72 2.50
CA ASN A 256 1.92 0.41 2.05
C ASN A 256 0.45 0.01 1.90
N SER A 257 0.16 -1.13 1.25
CA SER A 257 -1.22 -1.64 1.14
C SER A 257 -1.85 -1.86 2.51
N ALA A 258 -1.17 -2.52 3.44
CA ALA A 258 -1.67 -2.73 4.80
C ALA A 258 -1.91 -1.41 5.54
N ARG A 259 -1.04 -0.41 5.34
CA ARG A 259 -1.24 0.94 5.90
C ARG A 259 -2.47 1.61 5.31
N ASP A 260 -2.66 1.53 4.01
CA ASP A 260 -3.79 2.16 3.31
C ASP A 260 -5.12 1.46 3.67
N ASP A 261 -5.12 0.13 3.81
CA ASP A 261 -6.27 -0.64 4.31
C ASP A 261 -6.65 -0.23 5.74
N LEU A 262 -5.65 -0.06 6.63
CA LEU A 262 -5.89 0.42 7.98
C LEU A 262 -6.40 1.87 8.00
N ALA A 263 -5.89 2.74 7.14
CA ALA A 263 -6.39 4.10 7.00
C ALA A 263 -7.84 4.12 6.52
N ALA A 264 -8.17 3.32 5.50
CA ALA A 264 -9.53 3.15 5.01
C ALA A 264 -10.47 2.61 6.11
N ALA A 265 -10.01 1.62 6.89
CA ALA A 265 -10.78 1.12 8.03
C ALA A 265 -11.04 2.19 9.09
N LEU A 266 -10.06 3.06 9.38
CA LEU A 266 -10.27 4.20 10.29
C LEU A 266 -11.25 5.23 9.72
N ASP A 267 -11.28 5.41 8.39
CA ASP A 267 -12.24 6.33 7.73
C ASP A 267 -13.70 5.83 7.83
N THR A 268 -13.94 4.54 8.07
CA THR A 268 -15.28 4.00 8.31
C THR A 268 -15.82 4.33 9.71
N LEU A 269 -14.95 4.71 10.65
CA LEU A 269 -15.38 5.07 12.00
C LEU A 269 -16.18 6.36 12.00
N ALA A 270 -17.21 6.41 12.86
CA ALA A 270 -18.05 7.59 13.03
C ALA A 270 -17.33 8.72 13.76
N ASP A 271 -16.43 8.38 14.68
CA ASP A 271 -15.69 9.30 15.53
C ASP A 271 -14.50 9.90 14.80
N ALA A 272 -14.13 11.14 15.15
CA ALA A 272 -12.88 11.71 14.69
C ALA A 272 -11.70 11.05 15.42
N VAL A 273 -10.78 10.47 14.64
CA VAL A 273 -9.61 9.75 15.15
C VAL A 273 -8.33 10.38 14.60
N PHE A 274 -7.45 10.76 15.53
CA PHE A 274 -6.09 11.21 15.23
C PHE A 274 -5.07 10.22 15.82
N LEU A 275 -4.06 9.86 15.06
CA LEU A 275 -2.88 9.19 15.59
C LEU A 275 -1.80 10.25 15.79
N VAL A 276 -1.25 10.32 17.02
CA VAL A 276 -0.30 11.37 17.39
C VAL A 276 0.96 10.76 18.01
N GLU A 277 2.10 11.44 17.80
CA GLU A 277 3.36 11.16 18.49
C GLU A 277 3.39 11.87 19.87
N ALA A 278 4.44 11.61 20.64
CA ALA A 278 4.63 12.16 21.99
C ALA A 278 4.54 13.70 22.07
N ASP A 279 5.00 14.36 21.03
CA ASP A 279 5.00 15.83 20.92
C ASP A 279 3.69 16.39 20.34
N GLY A 280 2.66 15.55 20.17
CA GLY A 280 1.36 15.92 19.61
C GLY A 280 1.35 15.99 18.07
N ARG A 281 2.43 15.63 17.37
CA ARG A 281 2.48 15.62 15.92
C ARG A 281 1.54 14.57 15.37
N VAL A 282 0.66 14.96 14.45
CA VAL A 282 -0.32 14.07 13.85
C VAL A 282 0.32 13.27 12.72
N THR A 283 0.28 11.94 12.83
CA THR A 283 0.74 11.02 11.80
C THR A 283 -0.39 10.52 10.91
N HIS A 284 -1.63 10.53 11.42
CA HIS A 284 -2.83 10.17 10.67
C HIS A 284 -4.05 10.87 11.25
N ALA A 285 -4.99 11.23 10.39
CA ALA A 285 -6.32 11.74 10.76
C ALA A 285 -7.34 11.10 9.80
N ASN A 286 -8.37 10.46 10.37
CA ASN A 286 -9.44 9.87 9.56
C ASN A 286 -10.37 10.96 8.99
N GLU A 287 -11.28 10.56 8.09
CA GLU A 287 -12.17 11.49 7.39
C GLU A 287 -13.04 12.34 8.35
N PRO A 288 -13.66 11.78 9.43
CA PRO A 288 -14.33 12.60 10.44
C PRO A 288 -13.40 13.60 11.14
N ALA A 289 -12.14 13.24 11.40
CA ALA A 289 -11.15 14.13 12.01
C ALA A 289 -10.78 15.29 11.07
N ARG A 290 -10.60 15.02 9.78
CA ARG A 290 -10.36 16.05 8.76
C ARG A 290 -11.53 17.03 8.66
N ARG A 291 -12.78 16.52 8.69
CA ARG A 291 -13.99 17.36 8.72
C ARG A 291 -14.07 18.22 9.99
N LEU A 292 -13.74 17.66 11.15
CA LEU A 292 -13.72 18.39 12.41
C LEU A 292 -12.71 19.55 12.38
N LEU A 293 -11.53 19.32 11.82
CA LEU A 293 -10.51 20.36 11.60
C LEU A 293 -10.99 21.43 10.62
N ALA A 294 -11.57 21.03 9.48
CA ALA A 294 -12.08 21.96 8.47
C ALA A 294 -13.23 22.83 8.99
N ALA A 295 -14.08 22.26 9.87
CA ALA A 295 -15.16 22.98 10.56
C ALA A 295 -14.68 23.79 11.76
N GLU A 296 -13.39 23.79 12.06
CA GLU A 296 -12.76 24.48 13.19
C GLU A 296 -13.39 24.18 14.57
N GLN A 297 -13.85 22.96 14.76
CA GLN A 297 -14.60 22.54 15.97
C GLN A 297 -13.67 22.02 17.06
N GLY A 298 -13.30 22.90 17.99
CA GLY A 298 -12.59 22.57 19.22
C GLY A 298 -11.11 22.23 19.09
N VAL A 299 -10.64 21.77 17.93
CA VAL A 299 -9.23 21.45 17.65
C VAL A 299 -8.72 22.15 16.40
N ALA A 300 -7.43 22.32 16.33
CA ALA A 300 -6.72 22.88 15.18
C ALA A 300 -5.41 22.15 14.96
N MET A 301 -4.90 22.24 13.73
CA MET A 301 -3.55 21.77 13.37
C MET A 301 -2.60 22.97 13.36
N VAL A 302 -1.61 22.98 14.23
CA VAL A 302 -0.60 24.05 14.31
C VAL A 302 0.80 23.43 14.18
N GLY A 303 1.49 23.75 13.09
CA GLY A 303 2.83 23.15 12.83
C GLY A 303 2.84 21.62 12.76
N GLY A 304 1.75 21.01 12.23
CA GLY A 304 1.60 19.56 12.16
C GLY A 304 1.20 18.88 13.49
N ARG A 305 0.92 19.67 14.54
CA ARG A 305 0.54 19.17 15.87
C ARG A 305 -0.93 19.45 16.16
N LEU A 306 -1.58 18.49 16.82
CA LEU A 306 -2.96 18.63 17.28
C LEU A 306 -2.99 19.52 18.54
N ARG A 307 -3.78 20.59 18.49
CA ARG A 307 -3.99 21.51 19.61
C ARG A 307 -5.48 21.77 19.83
N ALA A 308 -5.87 21.96 21.09
CA ALA A 308 -7.18 22.53 21.37
C ALA A 308 -7.20 23.99 20.92
N ARG A 309 -8.35 24.48 20.47
CA ARG A 309 -8.54 25.91 20.12
C ARG A 309 -8.72 26.79 21.33
N ASP A 310 -9.35 26.27 22.38
CA ASP A 310 -9.51 26.95 23.65
C ASP A 310 -8.17 26.96 24.41
N ALA A 311 -7.71 28.16 24.80
CA ALA A 311 -6.40 28.38 25.43
C ALA A 311 -6.24 27.60 26.74
N ASP A 312 -7.32 27.47 27.52
CA ASP A 312 -7.30 26.77 28.81
C ASP A 312 -7.21 25.26 28.63
N GLN A 313 -7.65 24.75 27.47
CA GLN A 313 -7.65 23.33 27.14
C GLN A 313 -6.35 22.87 26.46
N VAL A 314 -5.55 23.79 25.93
CA VAL A 314 -4.27 23.43 25.23
C VAL A 314 -3.35 22.62 26.14
N ARG A 315 -3.08 23.13 27.35
CA ARG A 315 -2.19 22.44 28.33
C ARG A 315 -2.75 21.10 28.78
N THR A 316 -4.07 20.99 28.92
CA THR A 316 -4.73 19.74 29.31
C THR A 316 -4.55 18.67 28.24
N LEU A 317 -4.77 19.02 26.98
CA LEU A 317 -4.59 18.08 25.86
C LEU A 317 -3.13 17.63 25.72
N GLU A 318 -2.18 18.58 25.79
CA GLU A 318 -0.74 18.26 25.74
C GLU A 318 -0.33 17.33 26.90
N ALA A 319 -0.82 17.59 28.11
CA ALA A 319 -0.53 16.72 29.26
C ALA A 319 -1.14 15.32 29.12
N LEU A 320 -2.36 15.21 28.57
CA LEU A 320 -2.99 13.91 28.31
C LEU A 320 -2.22 13.09 27.26
N ILE A 321 -1.77 13.73 26.17
CA ILE A 321 -0.96 13.07 25.14
C ILE A 321 0.38 12.62 25.75
N ALA A 322 1.07 13.52 26.44
CA ALA A 322 2.34 13.21 27.06
C ALA A 322 2.22 12.06 28.08
N LYS A 323 1.17 12.07 28.92
CA LYS A 323 0.90 11.01 29.88
C LYS A 323 0.63 9.65 29.20
N ALA A 324 -0.21 9.62 28.17
CA ALA A 324 -0.54 8.39 27.44
C ALA A 324 0.68 7.75 26.78
N VAL A 325 1.68 8.55 26.46
CA VAL A 325 2.89 8.12 25.76
C VAL A 325 3.98 7.65 26.72
N VAL A 326 4.15 8.31 27.88
CA VAL A 326 5.23 8.05 28.84
C VAL A 326 4.85 7.02 29.90
N ASP A 327 3.54 6.86 30.18
CA ASP A 327 3.07 6.01 31.27
C ASP A 327 3.22 4.52 30.95
N GLU A 328 4.11 3.83 31.66
CA GLU A 328 4.29 2.37 31.59
C GLU A 328 2.99 1.60 31.91
N ALA A 329 2.10 2.17 32.71
CA ALA A 329 0.80 1.61 33.05
C ALA A 329 -0.24 1.70 31.91
N ARG A 330 0.11 2.36 30.79
CA ARG A 330 -0.76 2.56 29.62
C ARG A 330 -2.14 3.12 29.98
N THR A 331 -2.20 4.03 30.95
CA THR A 331 -3.44 4.69 31.33
C THR A 331 -3.71 5.87 30.41
N GLY A 332 -4.77 5.73 29.59
CA GLY A 332 -5.30 6.84 28.80
C GLY A 332 -5.99 7.87 29.70
N GLY A 333 -6.47 8.93 29.11
CA GLY A 333 -7.23 9.97 29.78
C GLY A 333 -8.34 10.54 28.90
N SER A 334 -9.29 11.25 29.51
CA SER A 334 -10.37 11.90 28.79
C SER A 334 -10.56 13.33 29.28
N MET A 335 -11.03 14.19 28.38
CA MET A 335 -11.44 15.54 28.70
C MET A 335 -12.70 15.95 27.92
N ALA A 336 -13.44 16.92 28.45
CA ALA A 336 -14.49 17.61 27.71
C ALA A 336 -13.84 18.67 26.81
N LEU A 337 -14.10 18.61 25.49
CA LEU A 337 -13.57 19.57 24.52
C LEU A 337 -14.65 20.60 24.17
N ILE A 338 -14.42 21.87 24.45
CA ILE A 338 -15.33 22.96 24.10
C ILE A 338 -15.15 23.29 22.63
N ALA A 339 -16.11 22.85 21.83
CA ALA A 339 -16.04 23.01 20.37
C ALA A 339 -16.92 24.16 19.87
N ARG A 340 -18.05 24.39 20.54
CA ARG A 340 -19.11 25.32 20.09
C ARG A 340 -19.73 26.04 21.26
N PRO A 341 -19.82 27.39 21.26
CA PRO A 341 -20.49 28.14 22.32
C PRO A 341 -21.95 27.71 22.43
N GLY A 342 -22.41 27.47 23.67
CA GLY A 342 -23.82 27.15 23.98
C GLY A 342 -24.27 25.73 23.58
N GLN A 343 -23.36 24.89 23.08
CA GLN A 343 -23.62 23.46 22.83
C GLN A 343 -22.88 22.58 23.84
N PRO A 344 -23.34 21.31 24.04
CA PRO A 344 -22.62 20.38 24.86
C PRO A 344 -21.19 20.15 24.33
N PRO A 345 -20.21 19.94 25.22
CA PRO A 345 -18.84 19.70 24.83
C PRO A 345 -18.70 18.34 24.09
N LEU A 346 -17.73 18.26 23.21
CA LEU A 346 -17.30 16.97 22.63
C LEU A 346 -16.54 16.18 23.68
N SER A 347 -16.61 14.85 23.60
CA SER A 347 -15.76 13.98 24.42
C SER A 347 -14.45 13.72 23.66
N LEU A 348 -13.32 14.08 24.28
CA LEU A 348 -12.00 13.74 23.79
C LEU A 348 -11.38 12.67 24.70
N THR A 349 -10.91 11.57 24.12
CA THR A 349 -10.23 10.48 24.82
C THR A 349 -8.88 10.24 24.18
N VAL A 350 -7.83 10.16 25.00
CA VAL A 350 -6.47 9.80 24.58
C VAL A 350 -6.16 8.41 25.06
N THR A 351 -5.81 7.51 24.13
CA THR A 351 -5.49 6.11 24.41
C THR A 351 -4.07 5.82 23.93
N PRO A 352 -3.18 5.24 24.75
CA PRO A 352 -1.85 4.85 24.34
C PRO A 352 -1.90 3.69 23.32
N LEU A 353 -1.11 3.78 22.26
CA LEU A 353 -0.96 2.74 21.25
C LEU A 353 0.31 1.90 21.42
N GLY A 354 1.17 2.29 22.36
CA GLY A 354 2.46 1.67 22.61
C GLY A 354 3.59 2.32 21.86
N THR A 355 4.77 1.71 21.93
CA THR A 355 6.01 2.25 21.38
C THR A 355 6.30 1.62 20.04
N ARG A 356 6.45 2.39 18.99
CA ARG A 356 6.84 1.93 17.66
C ARG A 356 8.35 2.12 17.48
N ARG A 357 9.05 1.11 16.98
CA ARG A 357 10.40 1.27 16.47
C ARG A 357 10.33 1.89 15.08
N ARG A 358 10.86 3.09 14.91
CA ARG A 358 10.92 3.77 13.61
C ARG A 358 12.15 3.35 12.83
N TRP A 359 13.25 3.06 13.51
CA TRP A 359 14.49 2.52 12.98
C TRP A 359 15.27 1.82 14.12
N ALA A 360 16.42 1.25 13.83
CA ALA A 360 17.20 0.47 14.82
C ALA A 360 17.50 1.23 16.13
N PHE A 361 17.44 2.56 16.11
CA PHE A 361 17.87 3.43 17.21
C PHE A 361 16.76 4.33 17.78
N GLU A 362 15.60 4.41 17.14
CA GLU A 362 14.53 5.34 17.53
C GLU A 362 13.25 4.60 17.87
N THR A 363 12.79 4.78 19.11
CA THR A 363 11.47 4.33 19.53
C THR A 363 10.55 5.55 19.63
N GLN A 364 9.45 5.57 18.90
CA GLN A 364 8.45 6.63 19.00
C GLN A 364 7.19 6.07 19.63
N PRO A 365 6.91 6.46 20.86
CA PRO A 365 5.63 6.16 21.48
C PRO A 365 4.53 6.97 20.80
N SER A 366 3.35 6.36 20.63
CA SER A 366 2.20 6.98 19.97
C SER A 366 0.93 6.79 20.76
N ALA A 367 0.00 7.72 20.56
CA ALA A 367 -1.33 7.66 21.15
C ALA A 367 -2.41 7.89 20.09
N MET A 368 -3.61 7.42 20.38
CA MET A 368 -4.82 7.69 19.63
C MET A 368 -5.65 8.73 20.37
N VAL A 369 -5.96 9.84 19.72
CA VAL A 369 -6.91 10.84 20.20
C VAL A 369 -8.22 10.62 19.46
N ARG A 370 -9.26 10.25 20.19
CA ARG A 370 -10.62 10.06 19.68
C ARG A 370 -11.51 11.19 20.16
N ILE A 371 -12.25 11.82 19.25
CA ILE A 371 -13.21 12.88 19.57
C ILE A 371 -14.58 12.42 19.10
N CYS A 372 -15.53 12.38 20.05
CA CYS A 372 -16.90 11.93 19.83
C CYS A 372 -17.88 13.08 20.12
N ASP A 373 -18.82 13.30 19.21
CA ASP A 373 -19.96 14.20 19.40
C ASP A 373 -21.18 13.39 19.84
N PHE A 374 -21.51 13.43 21.11
CA PHE A 374 -22.68 12.72 21.66
C PHE A 374 -24.02 13.32 21.25
N VAL A 375 -24.02 14.53 20.70
CA VAL A 375 -25.26 15.21 20.24
C VAL A 375 -25.56 14.91 18.80
N ALA A 376 -24.53 14.65 18.01
CA ALA A 376 -24.67 14.22 16.62
C ALA A 376 -25.09 12.74 16.56
N LEU A 377 -26.30 12.45 16.99
CA LEU A 377 -26.92 11.15 16.76
C LEU A 377 -27.00 10.93 15.24
N ARG A 378 -26.14 10.07 14.68
CA ARG A 378 -26.30 9.63 13.30
C ARG A 378 -27.54 8.74 13.23
N PRO A 379 -28.55 9.10 12.44
CA PRO A 379 -29.70 8.23 12.27
C PRO A 379 -29.21 6.89 11.69
N VAL A 380 -29.64 5.79 12.31
CA VAL A 380 -29.40 4.46 11.72
C VAL A 380 -30.10 4.40 10.38
N ALA A 381 -29.40 3.97 9.35
CA ALA A 381 -29.97 3.85 8.01
C ALA A 381 -31.22 2.95 8.05
N GLU A 382 -32.33 3.42 7.49
CA GLU A 382 -33.60 2.67 7.43
C GLU A 382 -33.41 1.29 6.81
N SER A 383 -32.59 1.19 5.75
CA SER A 383 -32.24 -0.05 5.08
C SER A 383 -31.60 -1.09 6.01
N LYS A 384 -30.76 -0.64 6.96
CA LYS A 384 -30.13 -1.51 7.97
C LYS A 384 -31.18 -2.07 8.94
N LEU A 385 -32.17 -1.24 9.34
CA LEU A 385 -33.26 -1.67 10.20
C LEU A 385 -34.18 -2.65 9.50
N MET A 386 -34.47 -2.41 8.21
CA MET A 386 -35.27 -3.34 7.39
C MET A 386 -34.62 -4.73 7.31
N VAL A 387 -33.32 -4.79 7.07
CA VAL A 387 -32.60 -6.06 6.94
C VAL A 387 -32.45 -6.77 8.27
N LEU A 388 -32.12 -6.06 9.35
CA LEU A 388 -31.85 -6.69 10.65
C LEU A 388 -33.10 -7.19 11.39
N PHE A 389 -34.24 -6.48 11.23
CA PHE A 389 -35.45 -6.75 12.01
C PHE A 389 -36.66 -7.04 11.13
N ASP A 390 -36.47 -7.26 9.83
CA ASP A 390 -37.54 -7.49 8.86
C ASP A 390 -38.64 -6.40 8.92
N LEU A 391 -38.20 -5.13 9.07
CA LEU A 391 -39.11 -3.99 9.10
C LEU A 391 -39.51 -3.59 7.69
N THR A 392 -40.77 -3.18 7.53
CA THR A 392 -41.18 -2.47 6.33
C THR A 392 -40.56 -1.07 6.29
N ALA A 393 -40.46 -0.45 5.11
CA ALA A 393 -39.93 0.91 4.96
C ALA A 393 -40.66 1.95 5.87
N ALA A 394 -41.97 1.78 6.08
CA ALA A 394 -42.74 2.65 6.97
C ALA A 394 -42.39 2.41 8.45
N GLU A 395 -42.26 1.16 8.85
CA GLU A 395 -41.83 0.80 10.23
C GLU A 395 -40.40 1.25 10.50
N ALA A 396 -39.48 1.08 9.54
CA ALA A 396 -38.09 1.50 9.68
C ALA A 396 -37.96 3.03 9.84
N ARG A 397 -38.72 3.82 9.07
CA ARG A 397 -38.77 5.28 9.22
C ARG A 397 -39.24 5.71 10.62
N VAL A 398 -40.33 5.11 11.11
CA VAL A 398 -40.85 5.39 12.45
C VAL A 398 -39.85 4.94 13.52
N ALA A 399 -39.24 3.76 13.37
CA ALA A 399 -38.23 3.26 14.30
C ALA A 399 -37.00 4.20 14.36
N ALA A 400 -36.48 4.63 13.20
CA ALA A 400 -35.34 5.53 13.12
C ALA A 400 -35.64 6.89 13.79
N ALA A 401 -36.80 7.46 13.53
CA ALA A 401 -37.20 8.74 14.10
C ALA A 401 -37.42 8.70 15.62
N VAL A 402 -38.22 7.73 16.08
CA VAL A 402 -38.49 7.57 17.54
C VAL A 402 -37.23 7.15 18.28
N GLY A 403 -36.43 6.29 17.72
CA GLY A 403 -35.15 5.89 18.31
C GLY A 403 -34.08 6.99 18.28
N GLY A 404 -34.20 7.94 17.35
CA GLY A 404 -33.43 9.18 17.27
C GLY A 404 -33.86 10.25 18.27
N GLY A 405 -34.93 10.01 19.08
CA GLY A 405 -35.35 10.90 20.15
C GLY A 405 -36.63 11.68 19.86
N GLU A 406 -37.21 11.58 18.67
CA GLU A 406 -38.49 12.25 18.34
C GLU A 406 -39.63 11.56 19.10
N SER A 407 -40.56 12.36 19.58
CA SER A 407 -41.80 11.84 20.15
C SER A 407 -42.71 11.30 19.04
N PRO A 408 -43.59 10.32 19.30
CA PRO A 408 -44.53 9.83 18.30
C PRO A 408 -45.44 10.88 17.69
N ARG A 409 -45.69 12.02 18.38
CA ARG A 409 -46.45 13.15 17.85
C ARG A 409 -45.64 13.95 16.83
N GLU A 410 -44.40 14.27 17.15
CA GLU A 410 -43.47 14.94 16.21
C GLU A 410 -43.23 14.11 14.94
N VAL A 411 -43.10 12.79 15.09
CA VAL A 411 -43.01 11.89 13.95
C VAL A 411 -44.25 11.90 13.08
N ALA A 412 -45.46 11.93 13.69
CA ALA A 412 -46.74 12.02 12.98
C ALA A 412 -46.81 13.30 12.15
N GLU A 413 -46.48 14.46 12.77
CA GLU A 413 -46.46 15.76 12.10
C GLU A 413 -45.43 15.79 10.97
N ARG A 414 -44.20 15.36 11.19
CA ARG A 414 -43.14 15.36 10.17
C ARG A 414 -43.41 14.43 8.99
N LEU A 415 -43.99 13.27 9.25
CA LEU A 415 -44.32 12.29 8.19
C LEU A 415 -45.69 12.52 7.51
N GLY A 416 -46.51 13.46 8.01
CA GLY A 416 -47.84 13.75 7.50
C GLY A 416 -48.84 12.59 7.65
N ILE A 417 -48.68 11.78 8.73
CA ILE A 417 -49.55 10.63 9.02
C ILE A 417 -50.24 10.81 10.40
N SER A 418 -51.29 10.02 10.64
CA SER A 418 -52.00 10.14 11.93
C SER A 418 -51.15 9.61 13.10
N PHE A 419 -51.32 10.19 14.28
CA PHE A 419 -50.70 9.69 15.52
C PHE A 419 -51.02 8.22 15.79
N ASN A 420 -52.23 7.76 15.47
CA ASN A 420 -52.66 6.37 15.60
C ASN A 420 -51.89 5.46 14.63
N THR A 421 -51.57 5.95 13.41
CA THR A 421 -50.75 5.20 12.45
C THR A 421 -49.32 5.02 12.97
N VAL A 422 -48.71 6.10 13.54
CA VAL A 422 -47.36 6.00 14.16
C VAL A 422 -47.36 5.00 15.31
N ARG A 423 -48.41 5.03 16.19
CA ARG A 423 -48.53 4.07 17.29
C ARG A 423 -48.65 2.63 16.81
N ALA A 424 -49.43 2.39 15.77
CA ALA A 424 -49.61 1.04 15.18
C ALA A 424 -48.30 0.52 14.58
N GLN A 425 -47.58 1.37 13.84
CA GLN A 425 -46.27 0.99 13.29
C GLN A 425 -45.23 0.75 14.40
N LEU A 426 -45.22 1.59 15.44
CA LEU A 426 -44.30 1.43 16.56
C LEU A 426 -44.58 0.12 17.34
N ALA A 427 -45.86 -0.27 17.49
CA ALA A 427 -46.19 -1.54 18.12
C ALA A 427 -45.63 -2.74 17.32
N ARG A 428 -45.69 -2.69 15.98
CA ARG A 428 -45.10 -3.72 15.11
C ARG A 428 -43.57 -3.71 15.17
N VAL A 429 -42.94 -2.51 15.26
CA VAL A 429 -41.50 -2.39 15.48
C VAL A 429 -41.13 -3.08 16.79
N PHE A 430 -41.84 -2.84 17.88
CA PHE A 430 -41.58 -3.50 19.18
C PHE A 430 -41.74 -5.01 19.11
N GLU A 431 -42.77 -5.50 18.45
CA GLU A 431 -42.99 -6.92 18.21
C GLU A 431 -41.81 -7.58 17.45
N LYS A 432 -41.41 -6.96 16.33
CA LYS A 432 -40.34 -7.49 15.45
C LYS A 432 -38.95 -7.37 16.07
N THR A 433 -38.69 -6.32 16.85
CA THR A 433 -37.40 -6.11 17.53
C THR A 433 -37.28 -6.81 18.90
N GLY A 434 -38.38 -7.32 19.43
CA GLY A 434 -38.46 -7.91 20.79
C GLY A 434 -38.31 -6.87 21.91
N ILE A 435 -38.54 -5.57 21.60
CA ILE A 435 -38.37 -4.46 22.54
C ILE A 435 -39.75 -3.97 22.99
N GLY A 436 -39.87 -3.65 24.28
CA GLY A 436 -41.15 -3.20 24.83
C GLY A 436 -41.29 -1.69 25.11
N ARG A 437 -40.17 -0.91 25.00
CA ARG A 437 -40.17 0.49 25.41
C ARG A 437 -39.34 1.34 24.41
N GLN A 438 -39.78 2.60 24.25
CA GLN A 438 -39.07 3.57 23.40
C GLN A 438 -37.63 3.80 23.85
N ALA A 439 -37.35 3.85 25.15
CA ALA A 439 -35.99 4.00 25.67
C ALA A 439 -35.06 2.83 25.29
N ASP A 440 -35.61 1.61 25.21
CA ASP A 440 -34.84 0.43 24.81
C ASP A 440 -34.59 0.41 23.29
N LEU A 441 -35.55 0.93 22.48
CA LEU A 441 -35.36 1.15 21.06
C LEU A 441 -34.26 2.18 20.81
N ALA A 442 -34.29 3.31 21.51
CA ALA A 442 -33.22 4.32 21.40
C ALA A 442 -31.85 3.74 21.76
N ARG A 443 -31.78 2.90 22.80
CA ARG A 443 -30.54 2.21 23.22
C ARG A 443 -30.05 1.21 22.18
N LEU A 444 -30.96 0.45 21.55
CA LEU A 444 -30.66 -0.45 20.46
C LEU A 444 -30.08 0.30 19.26
N LEU A 445 -30.76 1.38 18.83
CA LEU A 445 -30.32 2.18 17.69
C LEU A 445 -28.98 2.89 17.97
N ALA A 446 -28.74 3.39 19.17
CA ALA A 446 -27.46 3.93 19.57
C ALA A 446 -26.31 2.92 19.42
N ARG A 447 -26.54 1.64 19.74
CA ARG A 447 -25.54 0.56 19.51
C ARG A 447 -25.33 0.27 18.02
N LEU A 448 -26.38 0.34 17.20
CA LEU A 448 -26.31 0.10 15.77
C LEU A 448 -25.65 1.26 15.00
N SER A 449 -25.76 2.50 15.51
CA SER A 449 -25.14 3.70 14.92
C SER A 449 -23.61 3.73 15.14
N VAL A 450 -23.11 3.06 16.19
CA VAL A 450 -21.66 2.96 16.49
C VAL A 450 -20.96 1.92 15.60
N GLN A 451 -21.73 1.01 14.98
CA GLN A 451 -21.20 -0.10 14.17
C GLN A 451 -21.32 0.13 12.66
N GLY A 452 -21.64 1.35 12.20
CA GLY A 452 -21.89 1.65 10.80
C GLY A 452 -21.03 2.75 10.23
#